data_7110025cd4a21822a811c21a5340749d
#
_entry.id   7110025cd4a21822a811c21a5340749d
#
_cell.length_a   1.000
_cell.length_b   1.000
_cell.length_c   1.000
_cell.angle_alpha   90.00
_cell.angle_beta   90.00
_cell.angle_gamma   90.00
#
_symmetry.space_group_name_H-M   'P 1'
#
loop_
_entity.id
_entity.type
_entity.pdbx_description
1 polymer ?
#
loop_
_entity_poly.entity_id
_entity_poly.type
_entity_poly.pdbx_seq_one_letter_code
_entity_poly.pdbx_strand_id
1 'polypeptide(L)'
;MNNYTVISDILGRGILRPKVKLLKKQPPQAARCEFVNEVFCGYGGWELLIDIRCRKLTEDLLYQLRNEDGTKSKQKTTDPKTGVKYEKYGHLSDCLDYLLCYYLRDSWHKYRNGDGDCSVLSTAIIDEGFSY
;
A
#
# COMPACT_ATOMS: atom_id res chain seq x y z
N MET A 1 11.40 -23.17 -0.88
CA MET A 1 11.65 -22.06 -1.84
C MET A 1 10.53 -21.05 -1.69
N ASN A 2 10.83 -19.80 -1.40
CA ASN A 2 9.77 -18.78 -1.30
C ASN A 2 9.43 -18.25 -2.70
N ASN A 3 8.25 -17.65 -2.83
CA ASN A 3 7.76 -17.14 -4.12
C ASN A 3 8.69 -16.09 -4.75
N TYR A 4 9.42 -15.32 -3.95
CA TYR A 4 10.36 -14.30 -4.45
C TYR A 4 11.55 -14.91 -5.18
N THR A 5 12.05 -16.04 -4.71
CA THR A 5 13.13 -16.76 -5.39
C THR A 5 12.67 -17.24 -6.76
N VAL A 6 11.46 -17.81 -6.84
CA VAL A 6 10.88 -18.27 -8.10
C VAL A 6 10.67 -17.11 -9.07
N ILE A 7 10.10 -15.99 -8.60
CA ILE A 7 9.89 -14.80 -9.42
C ILE A 7 11.22 -14.21 -9.90
N SER A 8 12.21 -14.10 -9.04
CA SER A 8 13.55 -13.62 -9.39
C SER A 8 14.22 -14.50 -10.43
N ASP A 9 14.07 -15.80 -10.32
CA ASP A 9 14.61 -16.76 -11.30
C ASP A 9 13.94 -16.63 -12.66
N ILE A 10 12.61 -16.47 -12.69
CA ILE A 10 11.85 -16.30 -13.93
C ILE A 10 12.21 -14.99 -14.60
N LEU A 11 12.21 -13.88 -13.87
CA LEU A 11 12.53 -12.56 -14.39
C LEU A 11 14.01 -12.40 -14.75
N GLY A 12 14.90 -13.11 -14.05
CA GLY A 12 16.34 -13.09 -14.30
C GLY A 12 16.79 -13.81 -15.55
N ARG A 13 15.93 -14.62 -16.18
CA ARG A 13 16.23 -15.38 -17.41
C ARG A 13 16.02 -14.59 -18.70
N GLY A 14 15.37 -13.43 -18.64
CA GLY A 14 15.08 -12.59 -19.79
C GLY A 14 16.24 -11.65 -20.18
N ILE A 15 16.15 -11.08 -21.40
CA ILE A 15 17.10 -10.08 -21.94
C ILE A 15 17.10 -8.81 -21.06
N LEU A 16 15.96 -8.43 -20.52
CA LEU A 16 15.79 -7.36 -19.54
C LEU A 16 15.72 -8.00 -18.16
N ARG A 17 16.80 -7.93 -17.43
CA ARG A 17 16.87 -8.40 -16.03
C ARG A 17 16.34 -7.30 -15.10
N PRO A 18 15.05 -7.29 -14.73
CA PRO A 18 14.56 -6.30 -13.79
C PRO A 18 15.26 -6.49 -12.43
N LYS A 19 15.70 -5.41 -11.82
CA LYS A 19 16.23 -5.44 -10.47
C LYS A 19 15.06 -5.63 -9.51
N VAL A 20 14.97 -6.79 -8.88
CA VAL A 20 14.02 -7.03 -7.79
C VAL A 20 14.51 -6.30 -6.55
N LYS A 21 13.73 -5.31 -6.09
CA LYS A 21 14.02 -4.51 -4.90
C LYS A 21 13.07 -4.94 -3.78
N LEU A 22 13.63 -5.35 -2.67
CA LEU A 22 12.88 -5.84 -1.51
C LEU A 22 13.37 -5.18 -0.23
N LEU A 23 12.46 -5.01 0.72
CA LEU A 23 12.82 -4.69 2.08
C LEU A 23 13.50 -5.90 2.73
N LYS A 24 14.53 -5.66 3.55
CA LYS A 24 15.24 -6.73 4.28
C LYS A 24 14.30 -7.49 5.22
N LYS A 25 13.31 -6.82 5.78
CA LYS A 25 12.31 -7.37 6.68
C LYS A 25 10.92 -6.90 6.23
N GLN A 26 9.98 -7.83 6.23
CA GLN A 26 8.59 -7.52 5.89
C GLN A 26 7.99 -6.58 6.95
N PRO A 27 7.42 -5.43 6.55
CA PRO A 27 6.77 -4.52 7.48
C PRO A 27 5.51 -5.17 8.08
N PRO A 28 5.29 -5.06 9.40
CA PRO A 28 4.04 -5.52 10.02
C PRO A 28 2.82 -4.84 9.40
N GLN A 29 1.75 -5.60 9.15
CA GLN A 29 0.58 -5.10 8.40
C GLN A 29 -0.07 -3.88 9.05
N ALA A 30 -0.34 -3.92 10.35
CA ALA A 30 -0.96 -2.78 11.05
C ALA A 30 -0.10 -1.51 10.93
N ALA A 31 1.19 -1.63 11.20
CA ALA A 31 2.11 -0.49 11.16
C ALA A 31 2.27 0.11 9.76
N ARG A 32 2.36 -0.74 8.70
CA ARG A 32 2.46 -0.22 7.34
C ARG A 32 1.17 0.47 6.88
N CYS A 33 0.00 -0.05 7.26
CA CYS A 33 -1.28 0.60 6.95
C CYS A 33 -1.39 1.97 7.62
N GLU A 34 -0.99 2.08 8.87
CA GLU A 34 -0.95 3.36 9.58
C GLU A 34 0.02 4.33 8.93
N PHE A 35 1.23 3.89 8.62
CA PHE A 35 2.22 4.71 7.94
C PHE A 35 1.71 5.24 6.59
N VAL A 36 1.07 4.41 5.78
CA VAL A 36 0.51 4.84 4.50
C VAL A 36 -0.60 5.88 4.70
N ASN A 37 -1.45 5.72 5.69
CA ASN A 37 -2.46 6.73 6.04
C ASN A 37 -1.80 8.05 6.46
N GLU A 38 -0.74 8.00 7.25
CA GLU A 38 0.02 9.20 7.64
C GLU A 38 0.68 9.88 6.43
N VAL A 39 1.19 9.09 5.47
CA VAL A 39 1.73 9.64 4.21
C VAL A 39 0.63 10.35 3.42
N PHE A 40 -0.58 9.80 3.34
CA PHE A 40 -1.71 10.48 2.73
C PHE A 40 -2.07 11.79 3.45
N CYS A 41 -1.81 11.88 4.75
CA CYS A 41 -1.99 13.08 5.54
C CYS A 41 -0.80 14.05 5.48
N GLY A 42 0.23 13.75 4.67
CA GLY A 42 1.39 14.62 4.47
C GLY A 42 2.59 14.32 5.38
N TYR A 43 2.61 13.18 6.08
CA TYR A 43 3.75 12.79 6.90
C TYR A 43 5.06 12.79 6.08
N GLY A 44 6.12 13.33 6.66
CA GLY A 44 7.42 13.45 5.99
C GLY A 44 7.46 14.45 4.84
N GLY A 45 6.43 15.29 4.68
CA GLY A 45 6.32 16.27 3.60
C GLY A 45 5.99 15.67 2.23
N TRP A 46 5.58 14.40 2.19
CA TRP A 46 5.20 13.72 0.95
C TRP A 46 3.78 14.06 0.53
N GLU A 47 3.60 14.26 -0.76
CA GLU A 47 2.29 14.34 -1.41
C GLU A 47 2.08 13.07 -2.24
N LEU A 48 1.04 12.32 -1.93
CA LEU A 48 0.70 11.09 -2.63
C LEU A 48 -0.52 11.32 -3.51
N LEU A 49 -0.31 11.23 -4.81
CA LEU A 49 -1.35 11.36 -5.82
C LEU A 49 -1.60 10.02 -6.51
N ILE A 50 -2.86 9.68 -6.70
CA ILE A 50 -3.28 8.47 -7.40
C ILE A 50 -4.00 8.90 -8.68
N ASP A 51 -3.52 8.40 -9.82
CA ASP A 51 -4.15 8.66 -11.11
C ASP A 51 -5.59 8.11 -11.12
N ILE A 52 -6.54 8.90 -11.62
CA ILE A 52 -7.97 8.55 -11.69
C ILE A 52 -8.21 7.25 -12.49
N ARG A 53 -7.28 6.87 -13.37
CA ARG A 53 -7.35 5.62 -14.13
C ARG A 53 -7.03 4.39 -13.29
N CYS A 54 -6.41 4.55 -12.12
CA CYS A 54 -6.12 3.46 -11.17
C CYS A 54 -7.36 3.06 -10.36
N ARG A 55 -8.46 2.75 -11.04
CA ARG A 55 -9.77 2.49 -10.45
C ARG A 55 -9.74 1.39 -9.39
N LYS A 56 -9.07 0.26 -9.69
CA LYS A 56 -8.98 -0.87 -8.76
C LYS A 56 -8.22 -0.56 -7.48
N LEU A 57 -7.16 0.23 -7.57
CA LEU A 57 -6.45 0.71 -6.38
C LEU A 57 -7.33 1.65 -5.56
N THR A 58 -8.03 2.56 -6.22
CA THR A 58 -8.96 3.48 -5.56
C THR A 58 -10.09 2.73 -4.86
N GLU A 59 -10.69 1.72 -5.52
CA GLU A 59 -11.69 0.84 -4.91
C GLU A 59 -11.14 0.13 -3.67
N ASP A 60 -9.92 -0.43 -3.77
CA ASP A 60 -9.27 -1.09 -2.62
C ASP A 60 -9.10 -0.13 -1.43
N LEU A 61 -8.63 1.08 -1.68
CA LEU A 61 -8.41 2.07 -0.62
C LEU A 61 -9.72 2.56 0.01
N LEU A 62 -10.79 2.71 -0.79
CA LEU A 62 -12.08 3.20 -0.31
C LEU A 62 -12.89 2.14 0.45
N TYR A 63 -12.81 0.88 0.02
CA TYR A 63 -13.68 -0.18 0.54
C TYR A 63 -12.98 -1.19 1.43
N GLN A 64 -11.65 -1.11 1.56
CA GLN A 64 -10.92 -1.95 2.49
C GLN A 64 -11.26 -1.60 3.93
N LEU A 65 -11.87 -2.55 4.63
CA LEU A 65 -12.17 -2.41 6.07
C LEU A 65 -10.93 -2.74 6.92
N ARG A 66 -10.89 -2.17 8.10
CA ARG A 66 -9.86 -2.37 9.10
C ARG A 66 -10.43 -3.18 10.28
N ASN A 67 -9.65 -4.14 10.76
CA ASN A 67 -9.95 -4.85 12.00
C ASN A 67 -9.58 -3.99 13.23
N GLU A 68 -10.04 -4.37 14.41
CA GLU A 68 -9.73 -3.69 15.67
C GLU A 68 -8.23 -3.67 15.98
N ASP A 69 -7.50 -4.70 15.57
CA ASP A 69 -6.04 -4.80 15.73
C ASP A 69 -5.23 -3.97 14.71
N GLY A 70 -5.90 -3.20 13.86
CA GLY A 70 -5.29 -2.35 12.85
C GLY A 70 -4.94 -3.06 11.54
N THR A 71 -5.16 -4.36 11.44
CA THR A 71 -4.94 -5.11 10.20
C THR A 71 -6.09 -4.94 9.21
N LYS A 72 -5.84 -5.26 7.94
CA LYS A 72 -6.89 -5.22 6.91
C LYS A 72 -7.85 -6.40 7.09
N SER A 73 -9.15 -6.12 7.05
CA SER A 73 -10.17 -7.15 7.08
C SER A 73 -10.22 -7.90 5.75
N LYS A 74 -10.20 -9.23 5.82
CA LYS A 74 -10.26 -10.09 4.64
C LYS A 74 -11.70 -10.34 4.23
N GLN A 75 -12.20 -9.54 3.28
CA GLN A 75 -13.52 -9.71 2.71
C GLN A 75 -13.47 -10.72 1.57
N LYS A 76 -13.99 -11.93 1.82
CA LYS A 76 -14.05 -12.99 0.80
C LYS A 76 -15.32 -12.89 -0.02
N THR A 77 -15.19 -13.10 -1.32
CA THR A 77 -16.30 -13.27 -2.25
C THR A 77 -16.08 -14.52 -3.09
N THR A 78 -17.11 -14.97 -3.78
CA THR A 78 -17.03 -16.15 -4.65
C THR A 78 -17.23 -15.73 -6.09
N ASP A 79 -16.34 -16.19 -6.97
CA ASP A 79 -16.52 -16.01 -8.41
C ASP A 79 -17.74 -16.81 -8.88
N PRO A 80 -18.76 -16.17 -9.46
CA PRO A 80 -19.96 -16.85 -9.91
C PRO A 80 -19.73 -17.85 -11.04
N LYS A 81 -18.63 -17.71 -11.80
CA LYS A 81 -18.31 -18.60 -12.92
C LYS A 81 -17.52 -19.82 -12.50
N THR A 82 -16.57 -19.66 -11.59
CA THR A 82 -15.63 -20.71 -11.18
C THR A 82 -15.94 -21.31 -9.83
N GLY A 83 -16.75 -20.63 -8.99
CA GLY A 83 -17.02 -21.03 -7.59
C GLY A 83 -15.81 -20.84 -6.66
N VAL A 84 -14.71 -20.26 -7.13
CA VAL A 84 -13.51 -20.04 -6.35
C VAL A 84 -13.71 -18.84 -5.42
N LYS A 85 -13.35 -19.02 -4.16
CA LYS A 85 -13.34 -17.92 -3.17
C LYS A 85 -12.05 -17.12 -3.28
N TYR A 86 -12.18 -15.80 -3.32
CA TYR A 86 -11.05 -14.87 -3.34
C TYR A 86 -11.28 -13.66 -2.44
N GLU A 87 -10.22 -12.95 -2.10
CA GLU A 87 -10.31 -11.68 -1.38
C GLU A 87 -10.74 -10.57 -2.34
N LYS A 88 -11.82 -9.88 -1.99
CA LYS A 88 -12.43 -8.86 -2.86
C LYS A 88 -11.59 -7.59 -2.93
N TYR A 89 -11.05 -7.17 -1.79
CA TYR A 89 -10.25 -5.96 -1.63
C TYR A 89 -8.94 -6.27 -0.89
N GLY A 90 -7.96 -5.39 -1.03
CA GLY A 90 -6.73 -5.42 -0.27
C GLY A 90 -5.46 -5.74 -1.04
N HIS A 91 -5.55 -6.41 -2.18
CA HIS A 91 -4.37 -6.83 -2.93
C HIS A 91 -3.55 -5.65 -3.47
N LEU A 92 -4.21 -4.68 -4.12
CA LEU A 92 -3.51 -3.51 -4.67
C LEU A 92 -3.09 -2.53 -3.58
N SER A 93 -3.89 -2.38 -2.54
CA SER A 93 -3.50 -1.57 -1.39
C SER A 93 -2.33 -2.18 -0.62
N ASP A 94 -2.21 -3.52 -0.53
CA ASP A 94 -1.03 -4.18 0.01
C ASP A 94 0.22 -3.90 -0.85
N CYS A 95 0.09 -3.94 -2.17
CA CYS A 95 1.16 -3.57 -3.08
C CYS A 95 1.61 -2.11 -2.86
N LEU A 96 0.66 -1.19 -2.70
CA LEU A 96 0.96 0.21 -2.39
C LEU A 96 1.68 0.35 -1.04
N ASP A 97 1.22 -0.34 -0.01
CA ASP A 97 1.85 -0.32 1.32
C ASP A 97 3.32 -0.73 1.23
N TYR A 98 3.63 -1.84 0.56
CA TYR A 98 5.01 -2.29 0.37
C TYR A 98 5.84 -1.33 -0.46
N LEU A 99 5.26 -0.79 -1.53
CA LEU A 99 5.89 0.19 -2.40
C LEU A 99 6.32 1.42 -1.60
N LEU A 100 5.42 1.99 -0.81
CA LEU A 100 5.69 3.18 0.00
C LEU A 100 6.69 2.91 1.12
N CYS A 101 6.58 1.79 1.84
CA CYS A 101 7.57 1.40 2.85
C CYS A 101 8.97 1.25 2.24
N TYR A 102 9.08 0.82 0.98
CA TYR A 102 10.37 0.69 0.30
C TYR A 102 10.90 2.04 -0.20
N TYR A 103 10.10 2.78 -0.96
CA TYR A 103 10.54 4.05 -1.56
C TYR A 103 10.72 5.17 -0.55
N LEU A 104 9.91 5.18 0.50
CA LEU A 104 9.97 6.13 1.60
C LEU A 104 10.61 5.50 2.85
N ARG A 105 11.58 4.61 2.67
CA ARG A 105 12.16 3.81 3.78
C ARG A 105 12.75 4.66 4.90
N ASP A 106 13.29 5.82 4.59
CA ASP A 106 13.84 6.71 5.63
C ASP A 106 12.71 7.29 6.50
N SER A 107 11.61 7.71 5.87
CA SER A 107 10.40 8.15 6.57
C SER A 107 9.73 6.98 7.32
N TRP A 108 9.71 5.79 6.73
CA TRP A 108 9.22 4.57 7.38
C TRP A 108 10.01 4.24 8.64
N HIS A 109 11.34 4.29 8.59
CA HIS A 109 12.19 4.03 9.76
C HIS A 109 11.98 5.08 10.86
N LYS A 110 11.91 6.37 10.52
CA LYS A 110 11.59 7.44 11.47
C LYS A 110 10.23 7.20 12.13
N TYR A 111 9.21 6.91 11.34
CA TYR A 111 7.88 6.59 11.83
C TYR A 111 7.89 5.44 12.83
N ARG A 112 8.60 4.35 12.50
CA ARG A 112 8.71 3.17 13.37
C ARG A 112 9.46 3.44 14.67
N ASN A 113 10.42 4.35 14.67
CA ASN A 113 11.24 4.70 15.83
C ASN A 113 10.60 5.79 16.71
N GLY A 114 9.45 6.33 16.33
CA GLY A 114 8.78 7.39 17.07
C GLY A 114 9.39 8.78 16.87
N ASP A 115 10.33 8.94 15.93
CA ASP A 115 10.92 10.23 15.54
C ASP A 115 9.99 11.04 14.62
N GLY A 116 8.70 10.78 14.72
CA GLY A 116 7.70 11.48 13.95
C GLY A 116 7.38 12.84 14.55
N ASP A 117 7.95 13.88 13.98
CA ASP A 117 7.38 15.21 14.14
C ASP A 117 6.00 15.19 13.44
N CYS A 118 4.96 14.93 14.24
CA CYS A 118 3.58 15.14 13.85
C CYS A 118 3.31 16.65 13.77
N SER A 119 4.00 17.34 12.90
CA SER A 119 3.53 18.63 12.43
C SER A 119 2.41 18.35 11.42
N VAL A 120 1.30 17.88 11.94
CA VAL A 120 0.05 17.79 11.19
C VAL A 120 -0.35 19.22 10.88
N LEU A 121 0.04 19.69 9.73
CA LEU A 121 -0.75 20.70 9.04
C LEU A 121 -2.02 19.98 8.56
N SER A 122 -2.97 19.79 9.47
CA SER A 122 -4.34 19.43 9.12
C SER A 122 -4.98 20.62 8.44
N THR A 123 -4.61 20.85 7.20
CA THR A 123 -5.42 21.61 6.29
C THR A 123 -5.87 20.61 5.24
N ALA A 124 -6.90 19.84 5.56
CA ALA A 124 -7.71 19.23 4.54
C ALA A 124 -8.36 20.40 3.78
N ILE A 125 -7.67 20.91 2.78
CA ILE A 125 -8.32 21.72 1.75
C ILE A 125 -9.10 20.70 0.93
N ILE A 126 -10.35 20.50 1.33
CA ILE A 126 -11.35 19.98 0.42
C ILE A 126 -11.57 21.12 -0.56
N ASP A 127 -10.81 21.09 -1.65
CA ASP A 127 -11.11 21.96 -2.77
C ASP A 127 -12.40 21.42 -3.42
N GLU A 128 -13.54 22.01 -3.11
CA GLU A 128 -14.83 21.73 -3.74
C GLU A 128 -14.86 22.24 -5.20
N GLY A 129 -13.76 22.19 -5.91
CA GLY A 129 -13.53 22.73 -7.24
C GLY A 129 -13.59 21.75 -8.39
N PHE A 130 -14.07 20.51 -8.24
CA PHE A 130 -14.32 19.63 -9.37
C PHE A 130 -15.77 19.73 -9.84
N SER A 131 -16.09 20.78 -10.60
CA SER A 131 -17.24 20.79 -11.50
C SER A 131 -16.81 20.17 -12.83
N TYR A 132 -17.40 19.08 -13.19
CA TYR A 132 -17.36 18.54 -14.56
C TYR A 132 -18.36 19.30 -15.43
#